data_b534cd361fdbd82da4261e082bec8c44
#
_entry.id   b534cd361fdbd82da4261e082bec8c44
#
_cell.length_a   1.000
_cell.length_b   1.000
_cell.length_c   1.000
_cell.angle_alpha   90.00
_cell.angle_beta   90.00
_cell.angle_gamma   90.00
#
_symmetry.space_group_name_H-M   'P 1'
#
loop_
_entity.id
_entity.type
_entity.pdbx_description
1 polymer ?
#
loop_
_entity_poly.entity_id
_entity_poly.type
_entity_poly.pdbx_seq_one_letter_code
_entity_poly.pdbx_strand_id
1 'polypeptide(L)'
;MDIFVKKTIIHQFSPDDTELVLADQLLTVSPKIEEYLRKKIERVFSDEAKTGQFNPDNPFLDYLDGDLLTNSVKIANLWKEEFSISENLKTNDLIFIEFERNGVEHFAFLRISLRENLAHVGLESGSPLKITQNNLPGAGSAPDEALIVNLQTRKYHLIEKRIKHNGAFLNYFSDNLLQVTPAISAKKSIKAVEQTAQKIADNFHQGDFQFQSKVKSAIFNNLEEDNELSPEKLADQLFDNNLTARLNFVDQLKEVIPDKISFDEIDSSRQLKKFENQKLSLSNGIELIVPNAIYEDAESVEFIQNDNGTYSILIKNIEDIKSK
;
A
#
# COMPACT_ATOMS: atom_id res chain seq x y z
N MET A 1 -3.09 10.31 13.51
CA MET A 1 -4.01 9.13 13.39
C MET A 1 -4.13 8.55 14.78
N ASP A 2 -5.32 8.68 15.38
CA ASP A 2 -5.53 8.22 16.76
C ASP A 2 -5.97 6.76 16.74
N ILE A 3 -5.03 5.88 17.12
CA ILE A 3 -5.28 4.44 17.25
C ILE A 3 -5.17 4.07 18.72
N PHE A 4 -6.23 3.47 19.26
CA PHE A 4 -6.29 2.98 20.62
C PHE A 4 -6.49 1.46 20.62
N VAL A 5 -5.50 0.71 21.10
CA VAL A 5 -5.55 -0.76 21.20
C VAL A 5 -6.37 -1.17 22.40
N LYS A 6 -7.45 -1.94 22.20
CA LYS A 6 -8.37 -2.39 23.26
C LYS A 6 -8.05 -3.78 23.77
N LYS A 7 -7.93 -4.72 22.85
CA LYS A 7 -7.60 -6.12 23.17
C LYS A 7 -6.60 -6.67 22.16
N THR A 8 -5.72 -7.51 22.62
CA THR A 8 -4.73 -8.20 21.77
C THR A 8 -4.55 -9.62 22.23
N ILE A 9 -4.41 -10.55 21.28
CA ILE A 9 -3.99 -11.92 21.51
C ILE A 9 -2.98 -12.34 20.45
N ILE A 10 -2.01 -13.19 20.82
CA ILE A 10 -0.97 -13.65 19.91
C ILE A 10 -0.93 -15.19 19.97
N HIS A 11 -1.10 -15.81 18.81
CA HIS A 11 -0.81 -17.22 18.60
C HIS A 11 0.49 -17.36 17.81
N GLN A 12 1.18 -18.47 17.95
CA GLN A 12 2.42 -18.74 17.24
C GLN A 12 2.31 -19.98 16.38
N PHE A 13 2.75 -19.89 15.13
CA PHE A 13 2.87 -21.02 14.22
C PHE A 13 4.32 -21.46 14.13
N SER A 14 4.59 -22.77 14.37
CA SER A 14 5.88 -23.40 14.16
C SER A 14 5.86 -24.23 12.88
N PRO A 15 6.84 -24.06 11.97
CA PRO A 15 6.94 -24.87 10.76
C PRO A 15 7.38 -26.30 11.01
N ASP A 16 8.13 -26.59 12.08
CA ASP A 16 8.77 -27.88 12.32
C ASP A 16 7.74 -29.00 12.48
N ASP A 17 6.66 -28.71 13.24
CA ASP A 17 5.57 -29.64 13.47
C ASP A 17 4.26 -29.22 12.82
N THR A 18 4.28 -28.13 12.03
CA THR A 18 3.07 -27.44 11.52
C THR A 18 2.03 -27.19 12.61
N GLU A 19 2.49 -26.86 13.81
CA GLU A 19 1.64 -26.69 14.98
C GLU A 19 1.35 -25.21 15.29
N LEU A 20 0.20 -24.99 15.92
CA LEU A 20 -0.17 -23.70 16.52
C LEU A 20 -0.02 -23.81 18.04
N VAL A 21 0.74 -22.89 18.61
CA VAL A 21 0.72 -22.58 20.03
C VAL A 21 -0.34 -21.51 20.24
N LEU A 22 -1.49 -21.93 20.75
CA LEU A 22 -2.63 -21.06 20.97
C LEU A 22 -2.58 -20.45 22.36
N ALA A 23 -2.68 -19.13 22.45
CA ALA A 23 -2.83 -18.44 23.74
C ALA A 23 -4.25 -18.62 24.28
N ASP A 24 -4.36 -18.76 25.60
CA ASP A 24 -5.60 -18.91 26.34
C ASP A 24 -6.06 -17.63 27.07
N GLN A 25 -5.29 -16.54 26.93
CA GLN A 25 -5.57 -15.26 27.55
C GLN A 25 -5.12 -14.08 26.67
N LEU A 26 -5.73 -12.93 26.91
CA LEU A 26 -5.34 -11.69 26.23
C LEU A 26 -3.94 -11.24 26.67
N LEU A 27 -3.21 -10.64 25.75
CA LEU A 27 -1.91 -10.05 26.02
C LEU A 27 -2.05 -8.80 26.90
N THR A 28 -1.27 -8.73 27.98
CA THR A 28 -1.09 -7.49 28.71
C THR A 28 -0.19 -6.54 27.91
N VAL A 29 -0.78 -5.48 27.38
CA VAL A 29 -0.09 -4.54 26.49
C VAL A 29 0.62 -3.46 27.29
N SER A 30 1.96 -3.47 27.27
CA SER A 30 2.77 -2.36 27.81
C SER A 30 2.84 -1.19 26.79
N PRO A 31 3.22 0.04 27.19
CA PRO A 31 3.33 1.17 26.26
C PRO A 31 4.25 0.91 25.06
N LYS A 32 5.33 0.15 25.22
CA LYS A 32 6.23 -0.21 24.11
C LYS A 32 5.59 -1.23 23.15
N ILE A 33 4.83 -2.17 23.67
CA ILE A 33 4.08 -3.15 22.85
C ILE A 33 2.97 -2.42 22.10
N GLU A 34 2.25 -1.52 22.77
CA GLU A 34 1.20 -0.72 22.14
C GLU A 34 1.75 0.12 20.99
N GLU A 35 2.88 0.81 21.20
CA GLU A 35 3.53 1.57 20.14
C GLU A 35 3.94 0.68 18.96
N TYR A 36 4.43 -0.54 19.21
CA TYR A 36 4.77 -1.50 18.17
C TYR A 36 3.53 -1.90 17.37
N LEU A 37 2.45 -2.31 18.05
CA LEU A 37 1.20 -2.72 17.41
C LEU A 37 0.58 -1.58 16.60
N ARG A 38 0.55 -0.37 17.17
CA ARG A 38 0.04 0.82 16.50
C ARG A 38 0.79 1.12 15.20
N LYS A 39 2.13 1.06 15.21
CA LYS A 39 2.93 1.23 14.00
C LYS A 39 2.68 0.14 12.96
N LYS A 40 2.45 -1.11 13.38
CA LYS A 40 2.06 -2.19 12.47
C LYS A 40 0.70 -1.93 11.82
N ILE A 41 -0.29 -1.51 12.61
CA ILE A 41 -1.62 -1.13 12.12
C ILE A 41 -1.50 0.04 11.12
N GLU A 42 -0.73 1.08 11.45
CA GLU A 42 -0.50 2.24 10.55
C GLU A 42 0.09 1.84 9.19
N ARG A 43 0.91 0.78 9.15
CA ARG A 43 1.47 0.25 7.90
C ARG A 43 0.43 -0.45 7.03
N VAL A 44 -0.61 -0.99 7.62
CA VAL A 44 -1.71 -1.60 6.84
C VAL A 44 -2.58 -0.52 6.19
N PHE A 45 -2.73 0.65 6.84
CA PHE A 45 -3.38 1.81 6.23
C PHE A 45 -2.44 2.56 5.28
N SER A 46 -1.71 1.86 4.41
CA SER A 46 -0.79 2.43 3.45
C SER A 46 -1.30 2.24 2.02
N ASP A 47 -0.70 2.97 1.09
CA ASP A 47 -0.96 2.84 -0.34
C ASP A 47 -0.55 1.48 -0.95
N GLU A 48 0.05 0.61 -0.15
CA GLU A 48 0.39 -0.78 -0.54
C GLU A 48 -0.76 -1.76 -0.26
N ALA A 49 -1.70 -1.39 0.63
CA ALA A 49 -2.84 -2.23 0.94
C ALA A 49 -3.84 -2.29 -0.22
N LYS A 50 -4.38 -3.45 -0.44
CA LYS A 50 -5.58 -3.66 -1.24
C LYS A 50 -6.80 -3.28 -0.39
N THR A 51 -7.88 -2.85 -1.00
CA THR A 51 -9.09 -2.45 -0.30
C THR A 51 -10.31 -3.17 -0.85
N GLY A 52 -11.38 -3.20 -0.08
CA GLY A 52 -12.65 -3.73 -0.48
C GLY A 52 -13.69 -3.67 0.63
N GLN A 53 -14.80 -4.31 0.39
CA GLN A 53 -15.89 -4.44 1.36
C GLN A 53 -16.39 -5.88 1.32
N PHE A 54 -16.61 -6.48 2.47
CA PHE A 54 -17.20 -7.80 2.56
C PHE A 54 -18.65 -7.77 2.09
N ASN A 55 -19.04 -8.78 1.31
CA ASN A 55 -20.45 -9.05 1.05
C ASN A 55 -21.13 -9.44 2.38
N PRO A 56 -22.39 -9.03 2.60
CA PRO A 56 -23.10 -9.36 3.83
C PRO A 56 -23.16 -10.86 4.17
N ASP A 57 -23.15 -11.73 3.15
CA ASP A 57 -23.22 -13.18 3.30
C ASP A 57 -21.84 -13.85 3.37
N ASN A 58 -20.76 -13.09 3.48
CA ASN A 58 -19.41 -13.65 3.53
C ASN A 58 -19.19 -14.38 4.86
N PRO A 59 -18.79 -15.66 4.84
CA PRO A 59 -18.68 -16.49 6.06
C PRO A 59 -17.60 -16.02 7.03
N PHE A 60 -16.61 -15.24 6.56
CA PHE A 60 -15.59 -14.69 7.45
C PHE A 60 -16.17 -13.68 8.45
N LEU A 61 -17.29 -13.05 8.14
CA LEU A 61 -17.94 -12.08 9.04
C LEU A 61 -18.38 -12.71 10.37
N ASP A 62 -18.71 -14.02 10.39
CA ASP A 62 -19.07 -14.75 11.60
C ASP A 62 -17.95 -14.78 12.66
N TYR A 63 -16.70 -14.57 12.24
CA TYR A 63 -15.54 -14.51 13.12
C TYR A 63 -15.22 -13.10 13.63
N LEU A 64 -15.92 -12.07 13.14
CA LEU A 64 -15.72 -10.69 13.56
C LEU A 64 -16.65 -10.29 14.71
N ASP A 65 -17.71 -11.05 14.95
CA ASP A 65 -18.67 -10.80 16.00
C ASP A 65 -18.41 -11.73 17.21
N GLY A 66 -18.43 -11.17 18.43
CA GLY A 66 -18.29 -11.94 19.65
C GLY A 66 -16.94 -11.80 20.36
N ASP A 67 -16.47 -12.90 20.98
CA ASP A 67 -15.28 -12.89 21.82
C ASP A 67 -13.99 -13.07 20.99
N LEU A 68 -13.07 -12.10 21.12
CA LEU A 68 -11.78 -12.13 20.40
C LEU A 68 -10.97 -13.40 20.68
N LEU A 69 -10.94 -13.88 21.92
CA LEU A 69 -10.18 -15.08 22.29
C LEU A 69 -10.67 -16.30 21.51
N THR A 70 -11.98 -16.53 21.51
CA THR A 70 -12.60 -17.66 20.82
C THR A 70 -12.43 -17.55 19.30
N ASN A 71 -12.65 -16.36 18.74
CA ASN A 71 -12.61 -16.16 17.30
C ASN A 71 -11.19 -16.19 16.75
N SER A 72 -10.20 -15.66 17.48
CA SER A 72 -8.80 -15.73 17.07
C SER A 72 -8.29 -17.17 16.91
N VAL A 73 -8.72 -18.08 17.79
CA VAL A 73 -8.39 -19.51 17.68
C VAL A 73 -8.97 -20.13 16.40
N LYS A 74 -10.24 -19.81 16.09
CA LYS A 74 -10.89 -20.29 14.86
C LYS A 74 -10.18 -19.78 13.61
N ILE A 75 -9.93 -18.48 13.56
CA ILE A 75 -9.22 -17.85 12.41
C ILE A 75 -7.80 -18.41 12.28
N ALA A 76 -7.07 -18.59 13.39
CA ALA A 76 -5.73 -19.16 13.36
C ALA A 76 -5.70 -20.59 12.79
N ASN A 77 -6.69 -21.42 13.14
CA ASN A 77 -6.79 -22.77 12.58
C ASN A 77 -7.13 -22.74 11.07
N LEU A 78 -8.08 -21.92 10.63
CA LEU A 78 -8.38 -21.75 9.21
C LEU A 78 -7.15 -21.23 8.45
N TRP A 79 -6.45 -20.23 8.99
CA TRP A 79 -5.22 -19.72 8.38
C TRP A 79 -4.16 -20.83 8.27
N LYS A 80 -3.97 -21.64 9.31
CA LYS A 80 -3.02 -22.75 9.31
C LYS A 80 -3.33 -23.75 8.20
N GLU A 81 -4.60 -24.16 8.03
CA GLU A 81 -5.01 -25.09 7.00
C GLU A 81 -4.59 -24.59 5.60
N GLU A 82 -4.85 -23.33 5.30
CA GLU A 82 -4.54 -22.72 4.01
C GLU A 82 -3.03 -22.42 3.82
N PHE A 83 -2.35 -21.99 4.89
CA PHE A 83 -0.92 -21.62 4.81
C PHE A 83 0.01 -22.84 4.78
N SER A 84 -0.37 -23.96 5.40
CA SER A 84 0.48 -25.16 5.56
C SER A 84 0.84 -25.82 4.23
N ILE A 85 0.12 -25.53 3.15
CA ILE A 85 0.45 -26.03 1.80
C ILE A 85 1.64 -25.29 1.17
N SER A 86 2.13 -24.20 1.78
CA SER A 86 3.24 -23.41 1.28
C SER A 86 4.55 -24.17 1.27
N GLU A 87 5.32 -24.05 0.19
CA GLU A 87 6.68 -24.62 0.07
C GLU A 87 7.71 -23.95 1.00
N ASN A 88 7.41 -22.78 1.54
CA ASN A 88 8.32 -21.95 2.33
C ASN A 88 7.69 -21.57 3.68
N LEU A 89 7.59 -22.52 4.57
CA LEU A 89 7.09 -22.28 5.91
C LEU A 89 8.14 -21.58 6.79
N LYS A 90 7.68 -20.69 7.68
CA LYS A 90 8.49 -19.97 8.67
C LYS A 90 7.73 -19.90 9.99
N THR A 91 8.44 -19.68 11.07
CA THR A 91 7.80 -19.34 12.34
C THR A 91 7.12 -17.96 12.20
N ASN A 92 5.86 -17.90 12.58
CA ASN A 92 5.03 -16.71 12.48
C ASN A 92 4.30 -16.44 13.78
N ASP A 93 4.20 -15.17 14.14
CA ASP A 93 3.21 -14.71 15.11
C ASP A 93 1.94 -14.30 14.34
N LEU A 94 0.79 -14.77 14.85
CA LEU A 94 -0.55 -14.42 14.41
C LEU A 94 -1.15 -13.51 15.48
N ILE A 95 -1.23 -12.24 15.19
CA ILE A 95 -1.65 -11.22 16.15
C ILE A 95 -3.06 -10.75 15.78
N PHE A 96 -3.96 -10.85 16.73
CA PHE A 96 -5.35 -10.42 16.61
C PHE A 96 -5.58 -9.23 17.54
N ILE A 97 -6.20 -8.17 17.02
CA ILE A 97 -6.35 -6.90 17.75
C ILE A 97 -7.76 -6.35 17.54
N GLU A 98 -8.43 -6.00 18.63
CA GLU A 98 -9.55 -5.07 18.62
C GLU A 98 -9.01 -3.68 18.97
N PHE A 99 -9.28 -2.70 18.13
CA PHE A 99 -8.83 -1.33 18.33
C PHE A 99 -9.82 -0.31 17.81
N GLU A 100 -9.71 0.90 18.31
CA GLU A 100 -10.46 2.05 17.85
C GLU A 100 -9.56 2.97 17.02
N ARG A 101 -10.07 3.46 15.92
CA ARG A 101 -9.42 4.47 15.08
C ARG A 101 -10.40 5.60 14.82
N ASN A 102 -10.07 6.82 15.31
CA ASN A 102 -10.91 8.00 15.17
C ASN A 102 -12.38 7.75 15.64
N GLY A 103 -12.57 7.05 16.76
CA GLY A 103 -13.89 6.74 17.31
C GLY A 103 -14.62 5.57 16.65
N VAL A 104 -14.00 4.86 15.72
CA VAL A 104 -14.60 3.72 15.01
C VAL A 104 -13.89 2.42 15.37
N GLU A 105 -14.67 1.39 15.71
CA GLU A 105 -14.18 0.06 16.05
C GLU A 105 -13.66 -0.70 14.83
N HIS A 106 -12.49 -1.33 15.01
CA HIS A 106 -11.84 -2.16 13.99
C HIS A 106 -11.34 -3.46 14.57
N PHE A 107 -11.33 -4.49 13.74
CA PHE A 107 -10.62 -5.74 13.96
C PHE A 107 -9.37 -5.77 13.09
N ALA A 108 -8.27 -6.31 13.61
CA ALA A 108 -7.07 -6.60 12.84
C ALA A 108 -6.59 -8.04 13.06
N PHE A 109 -6.19 -8.67 11.97
CA PHE A 109 -5.36 -9.87 11.94
C PHE A 109 -4.03 -9.52 11.27
N LEU A 110 -2.90 -9.80 11.92
CA LEU A 110 -1.56 -9.56 11.40
C LEU A 110 -0.76 -10.87 11.47
N ARG A 111 -0.21 -11.31 10.35
CA ARG A 111 0.82 -12.34 10.32
C ARG A 111 2.20 -11.72 10.21
N ILE A 112 3.09 -12.08 11.09
CA ILE A 112 4.45 -11.57 11.15
C ILE A 112 5.44 -12.73 11.21
N SER A 113 6.25 -12.90 10.16
CA SER A 113 7.33 -13.88 10.17
C SER A 113 8.44 -13.43 11.13
N LEU A 114 8.80 -14.33 12.05
CA LEU A 114 9.89 -14.09 12.97
C LEU A 114 11.24 -14.23 12.26
N ARG A 115 12.25 -13.57 12.80
CA ARG A 115 13.58 -13.45 12.17
C ARG A 115 14.68 -13.84 13.14
N GLU A 116 15.78 -14.30 12.58
CA GLU A 116 17.05 -14.38 13.30
C GLU A 116 17.74 -13.01 13.27
N ASN A 117 18.29 -12.60 14.41
CA ASN A 117 19.06 -11.37 14.53
C ASN A 117 20.38 -11.64 15.26
N LEU A 118 21.40 -10.85 14.93
CA LEU A 118 22.64 -10.79 15.70
C LEU A 118 22.44 -9.82 16.88
N ALA A 119 22.74 -10.27 18.08
CA ALA A 119 22.66 -9.44 19.28
C ALA A 119 23.94 -9.59 20.14
N HIS A 120 24.36 -8.49 20.77
CA HIS A 120 25.34 -8.57 21.84
C HIS A 120 24.64 -9.10 23.10
N VAL A 121 25.21 -10.16 23.70
CA VAL A 121 24.68 -10.76 24.92
C VAL A 121 25.69 -10.59 26.04
N GLY A 122 25.37 -9.70 26.97
CA GLY A 122 26.20 -9.37 28.13
C GLY A 122 27.01 -8.08 27.99
N LEU A 123 27.43 -7.52 29.12
CA LEU A 123 28.25 -6.32 29.20
C LEU A 123 29.74 -6.62 29.59
N GLU A 124 30.13 -7.89 29.51
CA GLU A 124 31.46 -8.33 29.84
C GLU A 124 32.45 -8.00 28.70
N SER A 125 33.73 -7.82 29.08
CA SER A 125 34.79 -7.55 28.09
C SER A 125 34.88 -8.72 27.08
N GLY A 126 34.77 -8.39 25.80
CA GLY A 126 34.72 -9.41 24.75
C GLY A 126 33.33 -9.93 24.44
N SER A 127 32.28 -9.16 24.69
CA SER A 127 30.88 -9.49 24.45
C SER A 127 30.68 -10.14 23.09
N PRO A 128 30.43 -11.45 23.01
CA PRO A 128 30.29 -12.14 21.74
C PRO A 128 28.95 -11.78 21.08
N LEU A 129 28.96 -11.69 19.75
CA LEU A 129 27.73 -11.68 18.97
C LEU A 129 27.08 -13.07 19.02
N LYS A 130 25.81 -13.13 19.34
CA LYS A 130 25.02 -14.35 19.30
C LYS A 130 23.83 -14.19 18.34
N ILE A 131 23.46 -15.29 17.70
CA ILE A 131 22.23 -15.36 16.93
C ILE A 131 21.08 -15.54 17.92
N THR A 132 20.14 -14.62 17.89
CA THR A 132 18.85 -14.72 18.61
C THR A 132 17.78 -15.11 17.60
N GLN A 133 16.96 -16.08 17.95
CA GLN A 133 15.86 -16.59 17.11
C GLN A 133 14.53 -15.94 17.53
N ASN A 134 13.53 -16.09 16.68
CA ASN A 134 12.15 -15.67 16.95
C ASN A 134 11.99 -14.18 17.32
N ASN A 135 12.78 -13.32 16.65
CA ASN A 135 12.67 -11.89 16.87
C ASN A 135 11.62 -11.26 15.94
N LEU A 136 10.78 -10.40 16.50
CA LEU A 136 9.89 -9.56 15.73
C LEU A 136 10.68 -8.55 14.87
N PRO A 137 10.29 -8.35 13.59
CA PRO A 137 10.88 -7.30 12.78
C PRO A 137 10.54 -5.91 13.33
N GLY A 138 11.36 -4.91 13.01
CA GLY A 138 11.15 -3.52 13.47
C GLY A 138 9.73 -3.01 13.23
N ALA A 139 9.22 -2.18 14.12
CA ALA A 139 7.85 -1.67 14.08
C ALA A 139 7.50 -0.96 12.75
N GLY A 140 8.48 -0.31 12.11
CA GLY A 140 8.29 0.41 10.84
C GLY A 140 8.12 -0.47 9.60
N SER A 141 8.37 -1.78 9.67
CA SER A 141 8.12 -2.71 8.55
C SER A 141 6.66 -3.11 8.49
N ALA A 142 6.11 -3.31 7.27
CA ALA A 142 4.79 -3.88 7.10
C ALA A 142 4.74 -5.32 7.64
N PRO A 143 3.59 -5.79 8.12
CA PRO A 143 3.35 -7.22 8.36
C PRO A 143 3.45 -8.00 7.05
N ASP A 144 3.70 -9.31 7.13
CA ASP A 144 3.75 -10.16 5.94
C ASP A 144 2.37 -10.34 5.31
N GLU A 145 1.35 -10.48 6.16
CA GLU A 145 -0.06 -10.45 5.80
C GLU A 145 -0.83 -9.67 6.87
N ALA A 146 -1.86 -8.99 6.46
CA ALA A 146 -2.74 -8.27 7.36
C ALA A 146 -4.13 -8.09 6.77
N LEU A 147 -5.11 -8.19 7.64
CA LEU A 147 -6.49 -7.78 7.39
C LEU A 147 -6.87 -6.78 8.48
N ILE A 148 -7.36 -5.60 8.08
CA ILE A 148 -8.04 -4.68 8.99
C ILE A 148 -9.45 -4.48 8.49
N VAL A 149 -10.43 -4.67 9.35
CA VAL A 149 -11.85 -4.52 9.02
C VAL A 149 -12.47 -3.43 9.89
N ASN A 150 -13.13 -2.48 9.26
CA ASN A 150 -14.03 -1.55 9.92
C ASN A 150 -15.31 -2.32 10.31
N LEU A 151 -15.58 -2.46 11.59
CA LEU A 151 -16.69 -3.30 12.08
C LEU A 151 -18.08 -2.74 11.78
N GLN A 152 -18.21 -1.45 11.48
CA GLN A 152 -19.48 -0.82 11.12
C GLN A 152 -19.80 -0.96 9.63
N THR A 153 -18.81 -0.65 8.77
CA THR A 153 -19.01 -0.60 7.31
C THR A 153 -18.63 -1.89 6.59
N ARG A 154 -17.93 -2.80 7.28
CA ARG A 154 -17.35 -4.04 6.72
C ARG A 154 -16.35 -3.77 5.58
N LYS A 155 -15.89 -2.53 5.42
CA LYS A 155 -14.75 -2.18 4.55
C LYS A 155 -13.46 -2.71 5.15
N TYR A 156 -12.55 -3.16 4.30
CA TYR A 156 -11.28 -3.73 4.76
C TYR A 156 -10.07 -3.17 4.00
N HIS A 157 -8.92 -3.24 4.69
CA HIS A 157 -7.59 -3.08 4.12
C HIS A 157 -6.87 -4.42 4.24
N LEU A 158 -6.21 -4.84 3.17
CA LEU A 158 -5.58 -6.13 3.03
C LEU A 158 -4.14 -6.01 2.54
N ILE A 159 -3.20 -6.58 3.29
CA ILE A 159 -1.84 -6.86 2.81
C ILE A 159 -1.71 -8.38 2.72
N GLU A 160 -1.30 -8.89 1.58
CA GLU A 160 -1.07 -10.32 1.40
C GLU A 160 0.18 -10.61 0.57
N LYS A 161 0.76 -11.78 0.84
CA LYS A 161 1.82 -12.36 0.03
C LYS A 161 1.32 -13.64 -0.62
N ARG A 162 1.67 -13.84 -1.87
CA ARG A 162 1.41 -15.11 -2.54
C ARG A 162 2.30 -16.21 -1.96
N ILE A 163 1.71 -17.37 -1.70
CA ILE A 163 2.47 -18.57 -1.37
C ILE A 163 2.77 -19.37 -2.65
N LYS A 164 3.86 -20.15 -2.61
CA LYS A 164 4.19 -21.09 -3.68
C LYS A 164 3.75 -22.47 -3.29
N HIS A 165 2.96 -23.11 -4.15
CA HIS A 165 2.48 -24.47 -3.98
C HIS A 165 2.47 -25.18 -5.33
N ASN A 166 3.12 -26.33 -5.45
CA ASN A 166 3.21 -27.12 -6.69
C ASN A 166 3.66 -26.31 -7.90
N GLY A 167 4.63 -25.38 -7.70
CA GLY A 167 5.15 -24.51 -8.74
C GLY A 167 4.29 -23.29 -9.10
N ALA A 168 3.07 -23.19 -8.60
CA ALA A 168 2.16 -22.07 -8.82
C ALA A 168 2.18 -21.09 -7.64
N PHE A 169 1.85 -19.81 -7.92
CA PHE A 169 1.67 -18.79 -6.90
C PHE A 169 0.19 -18.55 -6.62
N LEU A 170 -0.22 -18.70 -5.35
CA LEU A 170 -1.61 -18.59 -4.88
C LEU A 170 -1.79 -17.39 -3.96
N ASN A 171 -2.91 -16.68 -4.12
CA ASN A 171 -3.39 -15.65 -3.17
C ASN A 171 -4.31 -16.30 -2.13
N TYR A 172 -3.83 -17.31 -1.43
CA TYR A 172 -4.66 -18.12 -0.53
C TYR A 172 -5.41 -17.28 0.51
N PHE A 173 -4.82 -16.14 0.93
CA PHE A 173 -5.38 -15.31 1.99
C PHE A 173 -6.66 -14.61 1.52
N SER A 174 -6.65 -13.94 0.37
CA SER A 174 -7.87 -13.35 -0.21
C SER A 174 -8.82 -14.40 -0.80
N ASP A 175 -8.27 -15.38 -1.55
CA ASP A 175 -9.11 -16.27 -2.35
C ASP A 175 -9.77 -17.37 -1.50
N ASN A 176 -9.00 -18.03 -0.61
CA ASN A 176 -9.48 -19.16 0.16
C ASN A 176 -9.95 -18.74 1.56
N LEU A 177 -9.11 -18.04 2.33
CA LEU A 177 -9.43 -17.72 3.72
C LEU A 177 -10.53 -16.67 3.84
N LEU A 178 -10.39 -15.56 3.12
CA LEU A 178 -11.33 -14.44 3.21
C LEU A 178 -12.48 -14.55 2.20
N GLN A 179 -12.30 -15.28 1.11
CA GLN A 179 -13.24 -15.42 0.00
C GLN A 179 -13.68 -14.04 -0.54
N VAL A 180 -12.69 -13.21 -0.88
CA VAL A 180 -12.93 -11.86 -1.39
C VAL A 180 -12.08 -11.59 -2.65
N THR A 181 -12.56 -10.66 -3.48
CA THR A 181 -11.79 -10.11 -4.61
C THR A 181 -11.47 -8.65 -4.30
N PRO A 182 -10.31 -8.37 -3.67
CA PRO A 182 -9.96 -7.02 -3.31
C PRO A 182 -9.59 -6.17 -4.53
N ALA A 183 -9.89 -4.88 -4.47
CA ALA A 183 -9.33 -3.92 -5.42
C ALA A 183 -7.80 -3.88 -5.32
N ILE A 184 -7.13 -3.60 -6.41
CA ILE A 184 -5.68 -3.43 -6.40
C ILE A 184 -5.29 -2.22 -5.53
N SER A 185 -4.08 -2.25 -4.95
CA SER A 185 -3.63 -1.15 -4.08
C SER A 185 -3.45 0.16 -4.85
N ALA A 186 -3.63 1.29 -4.16
CA ALA A 186 -3.43 2.63 -4.71
C ALA A 186 -2.09 2.78 -5.42
N LYS A 187 -1.02 2.29 -4.81
CA LYS A 187 0.34 2.29 -5.41
C LYS A 187 0.42 1.51 -6.72
N LYS A 188 -0.23 0.34 -6.79
CA LYS A 188 -0.26 -0.47 -8.03
C LYS A 188 -1.12 0.18 -9.11
N SER A 189 -2.24 0.80 -8.74
CA SER A 189 -3.11 1.50 -9.67
C SER A 189 -2.38 2.67 -10.32
N ILE A 190 -1.74 3.51 -9.54
CA ILE A 190 -0.94 4.64 -10.03
C ILE A 190 0.17 4.15 -10.96
N LYS A 191 0.91 3.11 -10.54
CA LYS A 191 1.96 2.52 -11.37
C LYS A 191 1.42 1.95 -12.68
N ALA A 192 0.23 1.34 -12.67
CA ALA A 192 -0.42 0.84 -13.88
C ALA A 192 -0.77 1.99 -14.83
N VAL A 193 -1.31 3.09 -14.31
CA VAL A 193 -1.56 4.32 -15.10
C VAL A 193 -0.27 4.82 -15.75
N GLU A 194 0.78 5.04 -14.95
CA GLU A 194 2.07 5.55 -15.45
C GLU A 194 2.67 4.64 -16.52
N GLN A 195 2.69 3.33 -16.29
CA GLN A 195 3.26 2.36 -17.24
C GLN A 195 2.45 2.23 -18.53
N THR A 196 1.13 2.21 -18.42
CA THR A 196 0.24 2.11 -19.60
C THR A 196 0.33 3.40 -20.41
N ALA A 197 0.29 4.57 -19.76
CA ALA A 197 0.42 5.85 -20.43
C ALA A 197 1.74 5.96 -21.19
N GLN A 198 2.87 5.61 -20.55
CA GLN A 198 4.19 5.61 -21.20
C GLN A 198 4.24 4.67 -22.39
N LYS A 199 3.76 3.44 -22.25
CA LYS A 199 3.74 2.45 -23.33
C LYS A 199 2.93 2.94 -24.55
N ILE A 200 1.78 3.55 -24.30
CA ILE A 200 0.94 4.11 -25.39
C ILE A 200 1.64 5.32 -26.03
N ALA A 201 2.19 6.25 -25.23
CA ALA A 201 2.90 7.40 -25.73
C ALA A 201 4.11 7.03 -26.61
N ASP A 202 4.89 6.02 -26.20
CA ASP A 202 6.03 5.52 -26.97
C ASP A 202 5.60 4.99 -28.36
N ASN A 203 4.46 4.28 -28.43
CA ASN A 203 3.90 3.79 -29.68
C ASN A 203 3.46 4.90 -30.64
N PHE A 204 3.14 6.08 -30.12
CA PHE A 204 2.69 7.23 -30.90
C PHE A 204 3.73 8.36 -30.97
N HIS A 205 5.00 8.09 -30.55
CA HIS A 205 6.10 9.07 -30.53
C HIS A 205 5.82 10.33 -29.71
N GLN A 206 5.08 10.19 -28.60
CA GLN A 206 4.70 11.27 -27.70
C GLN A 206 5.33 11.16 -26.29
N GLY A 207 6.25 10.19 -26.08
CA GLY A 207 6.77 9.84 -24.76
C GLY A 207 7.99 10.67 -24.31
N ASP A 208 7.89 11.98 -24.30
CA ASP A 208 8.93 12.87 -23.76
C ASP A 208 8.73 13.20 -22.26
N PHE A 209 9.60 14.01 -21.68
CA PHE A 209 9.51 14.40 -20.26
C PHE A 209 8.25 15.23 -19.97
N GLN A 210 7.75 15.99 -20.93
CA GLN A 210 6.52 16.79 -20.78
C GLN A 210 5.31 15.87 -20.67
N PHE A 211 5.29 14.78 -21.44
CA PHE A 211 4.24 13.77 -21.33
C PHE A 211 4.24 13.09 -19.95
N GLN A 212 5.42 12.74 -19.40
CA GLN A 212 5.51 12.18 -18.04
C GLN A 212 4.97 13.15 -16.99
N SER A 213 5.23 14.44 -17.14
CA SER A 213 4.67 15.47 -16.28
C SER A 213 3.15 15.57 -16.44
N LYS A 214 2.63 15.51 -17.68
CA LYS A 214 1.20 15.48 -17.98
C LYS A 214 0.50 14.29 -17.32
N VAL A 215 1.15 13.10 -17.29
CA VAL A 215 0.62 11.92 -16.57
C VAL A 215 0.47 12.19 -15.07
N LYS A 216 1.48 12.80 -14.44
CA LYS A 216 1.41 13.13 -13.00
C LYS A 216 0.32 14.16 -12.71
N SER A 217 0.19 15.18 -13.54
CA SER A 217 -0.88 16.17 -13.43
C SER A 217 -2.26 15.54 -13.60
N ALA A 218 -2.43 14.65 -14.58
CA ALA A 218 -3.70 13.97 -14.78
C ALA A 218 -4.09 13.09 -13.57
N ILE A 219 -3.12 12.39 -12.97
CA ILE A 219 -3.35 11.63 -11.74
C ILE A 219 -3.75 12.58 -10.59
N PHE A 220 -3.03 13.69 -10.41
CA PHE A 220 -3.32 14.69 -9.38
C PHE A 220 -4.74 15.23 -9.52
N ASN A 221 -5.11 15.70 -10.72
CA ASN A 221 -6.42 16.30 -10.99
C ASN A 221 -7.57 15.32 -10.75
N ASN A 222 -7.44 14.04 -11.18
CA ASN A 222 -8.46 13.02 -10.91
C ASN A 222 -8.63 12.75 -9.41
N LEU A 223 -7.53 12.72 -8.65
CA LEU A 223 -7.59 12.51 -7.20
C LEU A 223 -8.11 13.74 -6.45
N GLU A 224 -7.81 14.96 -6.91
CA GLU A 224 -8.27 16.20 -6.29
C GLU A 224 -9.76 16.43 -6.51
N GLU A 225 -10.27 16.15 -7.71
CA GLU A 225 -11.66 16.38 -8.08
C GLU A 225 -12.61 15.32 -7.48
N ASP A 226 -12.26 14.04 -7.63
CA ASP A 226 -13.19 12.95 -7.39
C ASP A 226 -12.71 11.93 -6.36
N ASN A 227 -11.48 12.03 -5.84
CA ASN A 227 -10.81 10.99 -5.04
C ASN A 227 -10.78 9.62 -5.76
N GLU A 228 -10.72 9.60 -7.09
CA GLU A 228 -10.71 8.36 -7.86
C GLU A 228 -9.81 8.45 -9.10
N LEU A 229 -9.43 7.30 -9.64
CA LEU A 229 -8.78 7.19 -10.94
C LEU A 229 -9.73 6.51 -11.92
N SER A 230 -10.12 7.23 -12.97
CA SER A 230 -10.97 6.73 -14.06
C SER A 230 -10.14 6.56 -15.33
N PRO A 231 -10.12 5.35 -15.93
CA PRO A 231 -9.43 5.12 -17.20
C PRO A 231 -9.86 6.09 -18.30
N GLU A 232 -11.16 6.40 -18.38
CA GLU A 232 -11.72 7.30 -19.38
C GLU A 232 -11.28 8.74 -19.20
N LYS A 233 -11.39 9.27 -17.96
CA LYS A 233 -10.96 10.64 -17.65
C LYS A 233 -9.46 10.83 -17.87
N LEU A 234 -8.65 9.85 -17.44
CA LEU A 234 -7.21 9.86 -17.69
C LEU A 234 -6.89 9.84 -19.18
N ALA A 235 -7.58 9.00 -19.98
CA ALA A 235 -7.39 8.94 -21.42
C ALA A 235 -7.71 10.26 -22.10
N ASP A 236 -8.79 10.92 -21.67
CA ASP A 236 -9.21 12.22 -22.21
C ASP A 236 -8.19 13.31 -21.93
N GLN A 237 -7.62 13.33 -20.73
CA GLN A 237 -6.59 14.30 -20.36
C GLN A 237 -5.23 14.03 -21.03
N LEU A 238 -4.84 12.75 -21.18
CA LEU A 238 -3.52 12.39 -21.70
C LEU A 238 -3.43 12.41 -23.23
N PHE A 239 -4.49 12.00 -23.92
CA PHE A 239 -4.52 11.77 -25.36
C PHE A 239 -5.66 12.53 -26.06
N ASP A 240 -5.90 13.78 -25.66
CA ASP A 240 -6.98 14.65 -26.12
C ASP A 240 -7.08 14.75 -27.65
N ASN A 241 -5.97 14.76 -28.36
CA ASN A 241 -5.88 14.91 -29.80
C ASN A 241 -5.69 13.58 -30.57
N ASN A 242 -5.72 12.42 -29.89
CA ASN A 242 -5.47 11.12 -30.52
C ASN A 242 -6.47 10.05 -30.07
N LEU A 243 -7.58 9.92 -30.80
CA LEU A 243 -8.64 8.96 -30.48
C LEU A 243 -8.13 7.50 -30.40
N THR A 244 -7.22 7.10 -31.28
CA THR A 244 -6.67 5.74 -31.28
C THR A 244 -5.83 5.47 -30.03
N ALA A 245 -5.00 6.44 -29.61
CA ALA A 245 -4.21 6.34 -28.37
C ALA A 245 -5.14 6.28 -27.14
N ARG A 246 -6.22 7.10 -27.12
CA ARG A 246 -7.23 7.08 -26.04
C ARG A 246 -7.87 5.71 -25.88
N LEU A 247 -8.36 5.12 -26.96
CA LEU A 247 -9.01 3.80 -26.93
C LEU A 247 -8.02 2.73 -26.49
N ASN A 248 -6.81 2.71 -27.06
CA ASN A 248 -5.78 1.74 -26.67
C ASN A 248 -5.37 1.88 -25.19
N PHE A 249 -5.31 3.11 -24.67
CA PHE A 249 -4.99 3.34 -23.25
C PHE A 249 -6.11 2.80 -22.36
N VAL A 250 -7.36 3.12 -22.66
CA VAL A 250 -8.51 2.63 -21.88
C VAL A 250 -8.58 1.10 -21.89
N ASP A 251 -8.45 0.47 -23.07
CA ASP A 251 -8.51 -0.98 -23.20
C ASP A 251 -7.41 -1.67 -22.38
N GLN A 252 -6.14 -1.21 -22.51
CA GLN A 252 -5.02 -1.80 -21.76
C GLN A 252 -5.11 -1.52 -20.26
N LEU A 253 -5.53 -0.31 -19.86
CA LEU A 253 -5.65 0.01 -18.45
C LEU A 253 -6.78 -0.77 -17.78
N LYS A 254 -7.89 -1.04 -18.48
CA LYS A 254 -9.02 -1.85 -17.98
C LYS A 254 -8.67 -3.32 -17.73
N GLU A 255 -7.59 -3.84 -18.30
CA GLU A 255 -7.10 -5.18 -17.94
C GLU A 255 -6.59 -5.22 -16.49
N VAL A 256 -6.14 -4.09 -15.93
CA VAL A 256 -5.58 -3.97 -14.58
C VAL A 256 -6.54 -3.24 -13.64
N ILE A 257 -7.22 -2.22 -14.15
CA ILE A 257 -8.22 -1.41 -13.46
C ILE A 257 -9.54 -1.56 -14.24
N PRO A 258 -10.36 -2.59 -13.95
CA PRO A 258 -11.56 -2.90 -14.76
C PRO A 258 -12.57 -1.76 -14.80
N ASP A 259 -12.64 -0.99 -13.73
CA ASP A 259 -13.51 0.17 -13.57
C ASP A 259 -12.71 1.28 -12.87
N LYS A 260 -13.37 2.32 -12.40
CA LYS A 260 -12.74 3.35 -11.58
C LYS A 260 -12.27 2.79 -10.24
N ILE A 261 -11.18 3.33 -9.70
CA ILE A 261 -10.69 3.04 -8.36
C ILE A 261 -10.91 4.27 -7.50
N SER A 262 -11.72 4.11 -6.45
CA SER A 262 -11.95 5.14 -5.45
C SER A 262 -10.95 4.99 -4.30
N PHE A 263 -10.40 6.10 -3.87
CA PHE A 263 -9.51 6.18 -2.72
C PHE A 263 -10.29 6.71 -1.51
N ASP A 264 -9.94 6.24 -0.31
CA ASP A 264 -10.43 6.92 0.88
C ASP A 264 -9.73 8.30 1.02
N GLU A 265 -10.30 9.19 1.84
CA GLU A 265 -9.77 10.56 2.01
C GLU A 265 -8.30 10.57 2.49
N ILE A 266 -7.88 9.57 3.27
CA ILE A 266 -6.52 9.48 3.80
C ILE A 266 -5.56 9.06 2.71
N ASP A 267 -5.91 8.05 1.93
CA ASP A 267 -5.08 7.56 0.83
C ASP A 267 -5.03 8.59 -0.30
N SER A 268 -6.13 9.22 -0.63
CA SER A 268 -6.19 10.34 -1.58
C SER A 268 -5.27 11.48 -1.14
N SER A 269 -5.38 11.95 0.10
CA SER A 269 -4.52 13.02 0.63
C SER A 269 -3.02 12.67 0.60
N ARG A 270 -2.67 11.40 0.81
CA ARG A 270 -1.27 10.95 0.71
C ARG A 270 -0.76 10.96 -0.73
N GLN A 271 -1.59 10.53 -1.67
CA GLN A 271 -1.23 10.55 -3.09
C GLN A 271 -1.16 11.99 -3.61
N LEU A 272 -2.12 12.83 -3.28
CA LEU A 272 -2.11 14.25 -3.64
C LEU A 272 -0.79 14.92 -3.25
N LYS A 273 -0.30 14.71 -2.01
CA LYS A 273 1.01 15.23 -1.57
C LYS A 273 2.19 14.73 -2.41
N LYS A 274 2.12 13.53 -2.99
CA LYS A 274 3.19 13.00 -3.85
C LYS A 274 3.20 13.67 -5.23
N PHE A 275 2.03 14.01 -5.73
CA PHE A 275 1.84 14.60 -7.05
C PHE A 275 1.62 16.14 -7.03
N GLU A 276 1.59 16.75 -5.84
CA GLU A 276 1.45 18.19 -5.65
C GLU A 276 2.54 19.00 -6.38
N ASN A 277 3.73 18.42 -6.50
CA ASN A 277 4.88 19.06 -7.11
C ASN A 277 5.50 18.22 -8.22
N GLN A 278 5.80 18.87 -9.35
CA GLN A 278 6.67 18.32 -10.38
C GLN A 278 8.14 18.47 -9.94
N LYS A 279 8.87 17.35 -9.94
CA LYS A 279 10.31 17.33 -9.62
C LYS A 279 11.09 17.04 -10.89
N LEU A 280 11.90 17.97 -11.31
CA LEU A 280 12.72 17.89 -12.51
C LEU A 280 14.20 17.87 -12.10
N SER A 281 14.95 16.86 -12.56
CA SER A 281 16.40 16.79 -12.43
C SER A 281 17.03 17.09 -13.79
N LEU A 282 17.78 18.18 -13.87
CA LEU A 282 18.40 18.63 -15.10
C LEU A 282 19.80 18.03 -15.26
N SER A 283 20.23 17.83 -16.50
CA SER A 283 21.53 17.23 -16.82
C SER A 283 22.74 17.99 -16.28
N ASN A 284 22.58 19.29 -15.99
CA ASN A 284 23.58 20.15 -15.38
C ASN A 284 23.62 20.10 -13.85
N GLY A 285 22.84 19.20 -13.22
CA GLY A 285 22.78 19.02 -11.76
C GLY A 285 21.80 19.94 -11.03
N ILE A 286 21.04 20.76 -11.73
CA ILE A 286 19.98 21.59 -11.14
C ILE A 286 18.75 20.71 -10.89
N GLU A 287 18.16 20.83 -9.71
CA GLU A 287 16.85 20.26 -9.39
C GLU A 287 15.82 21.39 -9.27
N LEU A 288 14.70 21.22 -9.94
CA LEU A 288 13.56 22.12 -9.86
C LEU A 288 12.39 21.39 -9.21
N ILE A 289 11.74 22.05 -8.26
CA ILE A 289 10.49 21.60 -7.63
C ILE A 289 9.46 22.68 -7.93
N VAL A 290 8.49 22.35 -8.76
CA VAL A 290 7.46 23.28 -9.24
C VAL A 290 6.09 22.73 -8.80
N PRO A 291 5.25 23.52 -8.09
CA PRO A 291 3.88 23.13 -7.80
C PRO A 291 3.13 22.78 -9.10
N ASN A 292 2.28 21.75 -9.05
CA ASN A 292 1.61 21.24 -10.25
C ASN A 292 0.78 22.33 -10.96
N ALA A 293 0.03 23.13 -10.21
CA ALA A 293 -0.75 24.24 -10.74
C ALA A 293 0.10 25.31 -11.46
N ILE A 294 1.34 25.54 -10.99
CA ILE A 294 2.28 26.48 -11.62
C ILE A 294 2.94 25.85 -12.85
N TYR A 295 3.19 24.54 -12.80
CA TYR A 295 3.79 23.80 -13.91
C TYR A 295 2.88 23.77 -15.16
N GLU A 296 1.56 23.66 -14.95
CA GLU A 296 0.56 23.67 -16.03
C GLU A 296 0.26 25.06 -16.59
N ASP A 297 0.65 26.11 -15.88
CA ASP A 297 0.43 27.50 -16.29
C ASP A 297 1.58 27.99 -17.18
N ALA A 298 1.33 28.05 -18.49
CA ALA A 298 2.30 28.54 -19.47
C ALA A 298 2.72 30.01 -19.26
N GLU A 299 1.93 30.82 -18.54
CA GLU A 299 2.30 32.18 -18.15
C GLU A 299 3.29 32.20 -16.98
N SER A 300 3.42 31.09 -16.23
CA SER A 300 4.33 30.96 -15.10
C SER A 300 5.60 30.17 -15.45
N VAL A 301 5.48 29.08 -16.19
CA VAL A 301 6.62 28.22 -16.57
C VAL A 301 6.53 27.83 -18.05
N GLU A 302 7.62 28.01 -18.77
CA GLU A 302 7.70 27.67 -20.20
C GLU A 302 8.93 26.82 -20.49
N PHE A 303 8.73 25.72 -21.23
CA PHE A 303 9.77 24.82 -21.72
C PHE A 303 10.01 25.07 -23.19
N ILE A 304 11.20 25.52 -23.55
CA ILE A 304 11.58 25.88 -24.90
C ILE A 304 12.58 24.84 -25.42
N GLN A 305 12.23 24.15 -26.50
CA GLN A 305 13.17 23.32 -27.23
C GLN A 305 13.98 24.19 -28.18
N ASN A 306 15.30 24.21 -27.99
CA ASN A 306 16.22 24.98 -28.82
C ASN A 306 16.57 24.22 -30.12
N ASP A 307 16.99 24.94 -31.16
CA ASP A 307 17.37 24.38 -32.46
C ASP A 307 18.51 23.31 -32.37
N ASN A 308 19.32 23.38 -31.35
CA ASN A 308 20.41 22.44 -31.09
C ASN A 308 19.97 21.16 -30.31
N GLY A 309 18.67 21.00 -30.09
CA GLY A 309 18.10 19.86 -29.35
C GLY A 309 18.19 19.95 -27.82
N THR A 310 18.69 21.06 -27.26
CA THR A 310 18.66 21.30 -25.82
C THR A 310 17.35 21.95 -25.41
N TYR A 311 17.09 21.96 -24.09
CA TYR A 311 15.92 22.63 -23.52
C TYR A 311 16.32 23.81 -22.66
N SER A 312 15.52 24.86 -22.71
CA SER A 312 15.55 26.02 -21.81
C SER A 312 14.26 26.03 -20.98
N ILE A 313 14.37 26.41 -19.71
CA ILE A 313 13.22 26.61 -18.84
C ILE A 313 13.16 28.07 -18.46
N LEU A 314 12.03 28.68 -18.74
CA LEU A 314 11.77 30.08 -18.42
C LEU A 314 10.71 30.16 -17.32
N ILE A 315 11.09 30.74 -16.18
CA ILE A 315 10.18 31.01 -15.06
C ILE A 315 9.83 32.47 -15.11
N LYS A 316 8.55 32.77 -15.24
CA LYS A 316 8.02 34.13 -15.51
C LYS A 316 7.31 34.68 -14.26
N ASN A 317 7.03 35.95 -14.24
CA ASN A 317 6.19 36.65 -13.26
C ASN A 317 6.64 36.46 -11.80
N ILE A 318 7.96 36.47 -11.55
CA ILE A 318 8.52 36.35 -10.21
C ILE A 318 8.54 37.74 -9.56
N GLU A 319 7.80 37.92 -8.46
CA GLU A 319 7.77 39.21 -7.74
C GLU A 319 8.98 39.40 -6.82
N ASP A 320 9.51 38.35 -6.21
CA ASP A 320 10.64 38.42 -5.25
C ASP A 320 11.48 37.13 -5.26
N ILE A 321 12.79 37.29 -5.07
CA ILE A 321 13.74 36.14 -4.96
C ILE A 321 14.51 36.26 -3.66
N LYS A 322 14.37 35.25 -2.77
CA LYS A 322 15.09 35.17 -1.50
C LYS A 322 16.05 33.99 -1.48
N SER A 323 17.29 34.25 -1.06
CA SER A 323 18.22 33.17 -0.71
C SER A 323 17.78 32.53 0.63
N LYS A 324 17.75 31.20 0.67
CA LYS A 324 17.46 30.43 1.90
C LYS A 324 18.73 29.82 2.44
#